data_d6050fe608204b9e66bb90767a2715fc
#
_entry.id   d6050fe608204b9e66bb90767a2715fc
#
_cell.length_a   1.000
_cell.length_b   1.000
_cell.length_c   1.000
_cell.angle_alpha   90.00
_cell.angle_beta   90.00
_cell.angle_gamma   90.00
#
_symmetry.space_group_name_H-M   'P 1'
#
loop_
_entity.id
_entity.type
_entity.pdbx_description
1 polymer ?
#
loop_
_entity_poly.entity_id
_entity_poly.type
_entity_poly.pdbx_seq_one_letter_code
_entity_poly.pdbx_strand_id
1 'polypeptide(L)'
;MTKATDLSRPRPRAGVMDIEAYVPGKSGAHGAVKVHKLSSNENPLGSSPKVVEAVREVAGRLEFYPDGAATRLREAIGEAHGLNPANIVCSNGSDEVLGLLAQTYLSPGDEAIFTEHGFLVYKIYIQAAGAVPVSVKETDERANVDAILAAVTPNTKIVFLANPNNPTGTYLPFEEIRRLHAGLPKHVLLVLDAAYAEYVRRNDYEAGVELVGNSQNVVMTRTFSKIHGLGGMRIGWMYGPGHIVDAINRMRGPFNVSAAAIEAGVAALKDRAHVDRTIAHNEQWLAWLSQELTGLGLRVTPSVGNFVLIHFPADPKHSAERADAWLAERGYILRRVAAYGFPNALRMTVGTEEANRGVVASLAAFLKS
;
A
#
# COMPACT_ATOMS: atom_id res chain seq x y z
N MET A 1 -21.08 26.45 -26.53
CA MET A 1 -20.06 26.50 -27.59
C MET A 1 -19.15 25.29 -27.42
N THR A 2 -19.35 24.27 -28.23
CA THR A 2 -18.45 23.10 -28.28
C THR A 2 -17.09 23.57 -28.80
N LYS A 3 -16.05 23.47 -27.96
CA LYS A 3 -14.66 23.72 -28.40
C LYS A 3 -14.36 22.80 -29.58
N ALA A 4 -14.05 23.39 -30.75
CA ALA A 4 -13.62 22.63 -31.91
C ALA A 4 -12.51 21.64 -31.49
N THR A 5 -12.69 20.37 -31.82
CA THR A 5 -11.72 19.35 -31.52
C THR A 5 -10.48 19.57 -32.39
N ASP A 6 -9.39 20.05 -31.81
CA ASP A 6 -8.11 20.17 -32.51
C ASP A 6 -7.59 18.77 -32.84
N LEU A 7 -7.57 18.39 -34.09
CA LEU A 7 -7.16 17.10 -34.63
C LEU A 7 -5.68 17.07 -35.06
N SER A 8 -4.90 18.10 -34.70
CA SER A 8 -3.48 18.19 -35.09
C SER A 8 -2.56 17.20 -34.40
N ARG A 9 -3.02 16.57 -33.29
CA ARG A 9 -2.23 15.58 -32.49
C ARG A 9 -3.13 14.58 -31.79
N PRO A 10 -2.59 13.38 -31.42
CA PRO A 10 -3.31 12.44 -30.56
C PRO A 10 -3.65 13.08 -29.22
N ARG A 11 -4.84 12.78 -28.71
CA ARG A 11 -5.29 13.24 -27.40
C ARG A 11 -5.57 12.06 -26.50
N PRO A 12 -5.19 12.12 -25.22
CA PRO A 12 -5.65 11.15 -24.25
C PRO A 12 -7.18 11.20 -24.15
N ARG A 13 -7.78 10.09 -23.73
CA ARG A 13 -9.22 10.07 -23.43
C ARG A 13 -9.58 11.06 -22.33
N ALA A 14 -10.86 11.42 -22.24
CA ALA A 14 -11.36 12.33 -21.20
C ALA A 14 -11.02 11.83 -19.79
N GLY A 15 -10.70 12.74 -18.88
CA GLY A 15 -10.33 12.45 -17.49
C GLY A 15 -8.85 12.15 -17.26
N VAL A 16 -8.10 11.70 -18.28
CA VAL A 16 -6.66 11.35 -18.08
C VAL A 16 -5.83 12.58 -17.69
N MET A 17 -6.12 13.73 -18.28
CA MET A 17 -5.38 14.98 -17.98
C MET A 17 -5.82 15.63 -16.67
N ASP A 18 -6.88 15.14 -16.03
CA ASP A 18 -7.35 15.59 -14.71
C ASP A 18 -6.69 14.77 -13.58
N ILE A 19 -5.88 13.75 -13.94
CA ILE A 19 -5.14 12.94 -12.98
C ILE A 19 -3.91 13.71 -12.51
N GLU A 20 -3.83 13.95 -11.20
CA GLU A 20 -2.59 14.39 -10.58
C GLU A 20 -1.59 13.23 -10.56
N ALA A 21 -0.43 13.42 -11.19
CA ALA A 21 0.62 12.42 -11.23
C ALA A 21 1.10 12.06 -9.81
N TYR A 22 1.25 10.77 -9.56
CA TYR A 22 1.77 10.31 -8.27
C TYR A 22 3.18 10.84 -8.02
N VAL A 23 3.36 11.54 -6.90
CA VAL A 23 4.68 12.02 -6.47
C VAL A 23 5.24 11.07 -5.41
N PRO A 24 6.31 10.32 -5.70
CA PRO A 24 6.92 9.42 -4.73
C PRO A 24 7.56 10.17 -3.55
N GLY A 25 7.83 9.47 -2.46
CA GLY A 25 8.60 10.00 -1.34
C GLY A 25 10.01 10.38 -1.76
N LYS A 26 10.55 11.45 -1.20
CA LYS A 26 11.95 11.84 -1.42
C LYS A 26 12.88 10.69 -1.03
N SER A 27 13.99 10.54 -1.76
CA SER A 27 14.97 9.46 -1.53
C SER A 27 16.30 9.97 -0.97
N GLY A 28 16.52 11.28 -0.91
CA GLY A 28 17.78 11.86 -0.47
C GLY A 28 17.63 13.26 0.07
N ALA A 29 18.67 13.73 0.76
CA ALA A 29 18.85 15.10 1.22
C ALA A 29 20.19 15.63 0.67
N HIS A 30 20.19 16.83 0.12
CA HIS A 30 21.41 17.48 -0.34
C HIS A 30 22.28 17.86 0.87
N GLY A 31 23.56 17.45 0.85
CA GLY A 31 24.56 17.85 1.86
C GLY A 31 24.62 17.01 3.13
N ALA A 32 23.73 16.05 3.34
CA ALA A 32 23.80 15.15 4.50
C ALA A 32 24.88 14.08 4.30
N VAL A 33 25.72 13.86 5.33
CA VAL A 33 26.78 12.83 5.31
C VAL A 33 26.19 11.41 5.31
N LYS A 34 25.05 11.21 5.97
CA LYS A 34 24.30 9.94 6.03
C LYS A 34 22.82 10.21 5.85
N VAL A 35 22.17 9.43 4.99
CA VAL A 35 20.74 9.56 4.72
C VAL A 35 19.99 8.34 5.24
N HIS A 36 18.98 8.58 6.07
CA HIS A 36 18.00 7.61 6.53
C HIS A 36 16.68 7.83 5.80
N LYS A 37 16.39 7.00 4.80
CA LYS A 37 15.15 7.07 4.02
C LYS A 37 14.01 6.41 4.78
N LEU A 38 13.13 7.22 5.34
CA LEU A 38 11.98 6.79 6.16
C LEU A 38 10.63 7.16 5.52
N SER A 39 10.62 7.36 4.19
CA SER A 39 9.50 7.94 3.45
C SER A 39 8.60 6.93 2.74
N SER A 40 9.02 5.66 2.57
CA SER A 40 8.36 4.71 1.66
C SER A 40 7.93 3.39 2.28
N ASN A 41 7.95 3.29 3.61
CA ASN A 41 7.56 2.10 4.37
C ASN A 41 8.38 0.85 3.96
N GLU A 42 9.66 1.06 3.67
CA GLU A 42 10.60 -0.01 3.34
C GLU A 42 10.98 -0.78 4.61
N ASN A 43 11.43 -2.03 4.46
CA ASN A 43 11.88 -2.85 5.57
C ASN A 43 13.29 -2.39 6.03
N PRO A 44 13.49 -1.93 7.27
CA PRO A 44 14.80 -1.45 7.74
C PRO A 44 15.85 -2.55 7.86
N LEU A 45 15.44 -3.83 7.94
CA LEU A 45 16.34 -4.98 7.96
C LEU A 45 16.72 -5.46 6.56
N GLY A 46 16.17 -4.82 5.51
CA GLY A 46 16.39 -5.20 4.12
C GLY A 46 15.67 -6.51 3.73
N SER A 47 16.13 -7.13 2.64
CA SER A 47 15.66 -8.43 2.19
C SER A 47 16.46 -9.57 2.85
N SER A 48 15.86 -10.76 2.90
CA SER A 48 16.54 -11.97 3.35
C SER A 48 17.81 -12.26 2.53
N PRO A 49 18.93 -12.70 3.16
CA PRO A 49 20.11 -13.17 2.43
C PRO A 49 19.80 -14.26 1.40
N LYS A 50 18.81 -15.15 1.66
CA LYS A 50 18.36 -16.17 0.71
C LYS A 50 17.78 -15.58 -0.57
N VAL A 51 17.11 -14.42 -0.47
CA VAL A 51 16.63 -13.67 -1.62
C VAL A 51 17.78 -13.16 -2.47
N VAL A 52 18.80 -12.59 -1.83
CA VAL A 52 19.99 -12.07 -2.55
C VAL A 52 20.68 -13.18 -3.33
N GLU A 53 20.81 -14.38 -2.74
CA GLU A 53 21.38 -15.55 -3.39
C GLU A 53 20.54 -16.00 -4.58
N ALA A 54 19.21 -16.16 -4.40
CA ALA A 54 18.30 -16.56 -5.47
C ALA A 54 18.33 -15.58 -6.67
N VAL A 55 18.39 -14.28 -6.41
CA VAL A 55 18.50 -13.26 -7.47
C VAL A 55 19.84 -13.35 -8.20
N ARG A 56 20.94 -13.61 -7.51
CA ARG A 56 22.26 -13.81 -8.13
C ARG A 56 22.28 -15.00 -9.09
N GLU A 57 21.61 -16.10 -8.73
CA GLU A 57 21.50 -17.27 -9.61
C GLU A 57 20.73 -16.96 -10.90
N VAL A 58 19.68 -16.13 -10.82
CA VAL A 58 18.89 -15.72 -12.00
C VAL A 58 19.69 -14.79 -12.92
N ALA A 59 20.59 -13.97 -12.36
CA ALA A 59 21.37 -13.01 -13.14
C ALA A 59 22.22 -13.63 -14.27
N GLY A 60 22.51 -14.94 -14.20
CA GLY A 60 23.19 -15.68 -15.25
C GLY A 60 22.30 -16.20 -16.40
N ARG A 61 20.99 -15.88 -16.39
CA ARG A 61 20.01 -16.43 -17.36
C ARG A 61 18.97 -15.39 -17.79
N LEU A 62 19.38 -14.13 -17.95
CA LEU A 62 18.47 -13.01 -18.23
C LEU A 62 17.91 -13.02 -19.66
N GLU A 63 18.48 -13.83 -20.54
CA GLU A 63 18.04 -13.99 -21.94
C GLU A 63 16.73 -14.77 -22.08
N PHE A 64 16.30 -15.50 -21.05
CA PHE A 64 15.08 -16.29 -21.09
C PHE A 64 13.89 -15.53 -20.50
N TYR A 65 12.74 -15.64 -21.17
CA TYR A 65 11.48 -15.19 -20.61
C TYR A 65 11.13 -15.97 -19.33
N PRO A 66 10.52 -15.32 -18.33
CA PRO A 66 10.03 -16.02 -17.14
C PRO A 66 8.82 -16.91 -17.47
N ASP A 67 8.43 -17.77 -16.53
CA ASP A 67 7.12 -18.43 -16.57
C ASP A 67 5.99 -17.38 -16.52
N GLY A 68 5.25 -17.22 -17.61
CA GLY A 68 4.18 -16.24 -17.72
C GLY A 68 3.01 -16.47 -16.75
N ALA A 69 2.89 -17.67 -16.19
CA ALA A 69 1.90 -17.99 -15.15
C ALA A 69 2.44 -17.76 -13.72
N ALA A 70 3.74 -17.49 -13.56
CA ALA A 70 4.44 -17.42 -12.26
C ALA A 70 4.11 -18.63 -11.35
N THR A 71 4.05 -19.83 -11.92
CA THR A 71 3.54 -21.06 -11.28
C THR A 71 4.24 -21.34 -9.95
N ARG A 72 5.58 -21.33 -9.95
CA ARG A 72 6.37 -21.55 -8.73
C ARG A 72 6.08 -20.56 -7.62
N LEU A 73 5.86 -19.28 -7.98
CA LEU A 73 5.54 -18.25 -7.00
C LEU A 73 4.12 -18.43 -6.45
N ARG A 74 3.13 -18.74 -7.32
CA ARG A 74 1.75 -19.04 -6.89
C ARG A 74 1.70 -20.25 -5.95
N GLU A 75 2.44 -21.32 -6.27
CA GLU A 75 2.55 -22.52 -5.43
C GLU A 75 3.17 -22.19 -4.08
N ALA A 76 4.27 -21.43 -4.05
CA ALA A 76 4.91 -21.00 -2.82
C ALA A 76 4.01 -20.09 -1.95
N ILE A 77 3.23 -19.19 -2.57
CA ILE A 77 2.23 -18.39 -1.85
C ILE A 77 1.12 -19.28 -1.30
N GLY A 78 0.62 -20.23 -2.12
CA GLY A 78 -0.38 -21.20 -1.70
C GLY A 78 0.06 -22.02 -0.48
N GLU A 79 1.29 -22.54 -0.51
CA GLU A 79 1.89 -23.28 0.59
C GLU A 79 2.03 -22.41 1.86
N ALA A 80 2.60 -21.21 1.70
CA ALA A 80 2.88 -20.32 2.84
C ALA A 80 1.62 -19.81 3.55
N HIS A 81 0.50 -19.67 2.83
CA HIS A 81 -0.74 -19.08 3.33
C HIS A 81 -1.94 -20.06 3.37
N GLY A 82 -1.76 -21.33 3.00
CA GLY A 82 -2.86 -22.30 2.94
C GLY A 82 -3.92 -22.00 1.86
N LEU A 83 -3.50 -21.44 0.71
CA LEU A 83 -4.39 -20.98 -0.35
C LEU A 83 -4.31 -21.88 -1.58
N ASN A 84 -5.41 -21.95 -2.36
CA ASN A 84 -5.38 -22.60 -3.65
C ASN A 84 -4.58 -21.76 -4.68
N PRO A 85 -3.46 -22.25 -5.22
CA PRO A 85 -2.65 -21.52 -6.21
C PRO A 85 -3.43 -21.13 -7.48
N ALA A 86 -4.49 -21.86 -7.83
CA ALA A 86 -5.34 -21.54 -8.99
C ALA A 86 -6.11 -20.22 -8.81
N ASN A 87 -6.32 -19.80 -7.56
CA ASN A 87 -7.03 -18.58 -7.20
C ASN A 87 -6.08 -17.38 -6.95
N ILE A 88 -4.80 -17.52 -7.31
CA ILE A 88 -3.77 -16.49 -7.12
C ILE A 88 -3.34 -15.92 -8.49
N VAL A 89 -3.24 -14.60 -8.56
CA VAL A 89 -2.59 -13.88 -9.67
C VAL A 89 -1.39 -13.13 -9.11
N CYS A 90 -0.20 -13.41 -9.65
CA CYS A 90 1.01 -12.64 -9.34
C CYS A 90 1.11 -11.41 -10.24
N SER A 91 1.63 -10.31 -9.68
CA SER A 91 1.67 -9.01 -10.34
C SER A 91 2.97 -8.24 -10.07
N ASN A 92 3.20 -7.22 -10.87
CA ASN A 92 4.35 -6.32 -10.75
C ASN A 92 4.13 -5.28 -9.62
N GLY A 93 4.09 -5.76 -8.37
CA GLY A 93 3.58 -5.07 -7.19
C GLY A 93 2.06 -5.18 -7.10
N SER A 94 1.49 -4.96 -5.90
CA SER A 94 0.02 -4.87 -5.73
C SER A 94 -0.59 -3.74 -6.56
N ASP A 95 0.18 -2.70 -6.86
CA ASP A 95 -0.25 -1.58 -7.71
C ASP A 95 -0.76 -2.04 -9.08
N GLU A 96 -0.06 -2.99 -9.73
CA GLU A 96 -0.49 -3.49 -11.04
C GLU A 96 -1.88 -4.14 -10.94
N VAL A 97 -2.10 -5.00 -9.96
CA VAL A 97 -3.40 -5.68 -9.82
C VAL A 97 -4.52 -4.72 -9.47
N LEU A 98 -4.26 -3.70 -8.66
CA LEU A 98 -5.25 -2.64 -8.36
C LEU A 98 -5.66 -1.89 -9.64
N GLY A 99 -4.67 -1.56 -10.49
CA GLY A 99 -4.91 -0.95 -11.79
C GLY A 99 -5.67 -1.88 -12.75
N LEU A 100 -5.32 -3.16 -12.80
CA LEU A 100 -6.00 -4.17 -13.61
C LEU A 100 -7.46 -4.36 -13.18
N LEU A 101 -7.74 -4.40 -11.86
CA LEU A 101 -9.10 -4.48 -11.34
C LEU A 101 -9.93 -3.26 -11.78
N ALA A 102 -9.38 -2.05 -11.66
CA ALA A 102 -10.05 -0.84 -12.13
C ALA A 102 -10.33 -0.90 -13.65
N GLN A 103 -9.35 -1.31 -14.47
CA GLN A 103 -9.49 -1.41 -15.91
C GLN A 103 -10.48 -2.51 -16.36
N THR A 104 -10.61 -3.58 -15.56
CA THR A 104 -11.48 -4.71 -15.87
C THR A 104 -12.95 -4.45 -15.52
N TYR A 105 -13.18 -3.75 -14.40
CA TYR A 105 -14.52 -3.63 -13.80
C TYR A 105 -15.13 -2.23 -13.87
N LEU A 106 -14.38 -1.22 -14.33
CA LEU A 106 -14.88 0.15 -14.45
C LEU A 106 -14.94 0.63 -15.91
N SER A 107 -16.03 1.31 -16.22
CA SER A 107 -16.29 2.00 -17.47
C SER A 107 -16.66 3.47 -17.21
N PRO A 108 -16.63 4.35 -18.22
CA PRO A 108 -17.12 5.72 -18.06
C PRO A 108 -18.56 5.76 -17.52
N GLY A 109 -18.75 6.52 -16.42
CA GLY A 109 -20.04 6.62 -15.71
C GLY A 109 -20.22 5.67 -14.54
N ASP A 110 -19.36 4.63 -14.42
CA ASP A 110 -19.31 3.80 -13.21
C ASP A 110 -18.66 4.59 -12.06
N GLU A 111 -18.94 4.16 -10.84
CA GLU A 111 -18.39 4.73 -9.61
C GLU A 111 -17.54 3.71 -8.88
N ALA A 112 -16.44 4.19 -8.27
CA ALA A 112 -15.69 3.38 -7.32
C ALA A 112 -15.42 4.17 -6.04
N ILE A 113 -15.70 3.51 -4.92
CA ILE A 113 -15.61 4.08 -3.56
C ILE A 113 -14.26 3.80 -2.95
N PHE A 114 -13.72 4.76 -2.23
CA PHE A 114 -12.53 4.65 -1.36
C PHE A 114 -12.62 5.65 -0.22
N THR A 115 -11.83 5.46 0.85
CA THR A 115 -11.84 6.37 2.00
C THR A 115 -11.00 7.62 1.74
N GLU A 116 -11.36 8.76 2.37
CA GLU A 116 -10.74 10.07 2.11
C GLU A 116 -9.22 10.11 2.32
N HIS A 117 -8.72 9.30 3.23
CA HIS A 117 -7.29 9.14 3.49
C HIS A 117 -6.75 7.82 2.93
N GLY A 118 -7.46 7.20 2.00
CA GLY A 118 -7.03 5.97 1.33
C GLY A 118 -5.82 6.17 0.43
N PHE A 119 -5.23 5.07 -0.01
CA PHE A 119 -4.05 5.10 -0.86
C PHE A 119 -4.32 5.85 -2.19
N LEU A 120 -3.51 6.86 -2.50
CA LEU A 120 -3.75 7.80 -3.61
C LEU A 120 -3.93 7.12 -4.98
N VAL A 121 -3.38 5.92 -5.17
CA VAL A 121 -3.48 5.23 -6.45
C VAL A 121 -4.89 4.77 -6.78
N TYR A 122 -5.77 4.60 -5.79
CA TYR A 122 -7.17 4.25 -6.06
C TYR A 122 -7.84 5.32 -6.93
N LYS A 123 -7.77 6.59 -6.49
CA LYS A 123 -8.30 7.72 -7.27
C LYS A 123 -7.70 7.76 -8.68
N ILE A 124 -6.38 7.58 -8.79
CA ILE A 124 -5.66 7.58 -10.06
C ILE A 124 -6.21 6.50 -11.00
N TYR A 125 -6.33 5.26 -10.53
CA TYR A 125 -6.81 4.14 -11.36
C TYR A 125 -8.28 4.25 -11.73
N ILE A 126 -9.12 4.75 -10.82
CA ILE A 126 -10.54 5.03 -11.10
C ILE A 126 -10.66 6.05 -12.23
N GLN A 127 -9.97 7.18 -12.11
CA GLN A 127 -9.97 8.23 -13.16
C GLN A 127 -9.33 7.72 -14.47
N ALA A 128 -8.26 6.92 -14.37
CA ALA A 128 -7.64 6.31 -15.54
C ALA A 128 -8.56 5.30 -16.23
N ALA A 129 -9.51 4.67 -15.56
CA ALA A 129 -10.58 3.89 -16.18
C ALA A 129 -11.70 4.77 -16.80
N GLY A 130 -11.72 6.08 -16.55
CA GLY A 130 -12.79 7.00 -16.96
C GLY A 130 -13.99 6.98 -16.03
N ALA A 131 -13.88 6.34 -14.88
CA ALA A 131 -14.91 6.22 -13.86
C ALA A 131 -14.85 7.38 -12.85
N VAL A 132 -15.87 7.48 -12.01
CA VAL A 132 -16.04 8.54 -11.02
C VAL A 132 -15.46 8.07 -9.67
N PRO A 133 -14.45 8.76 -9.12
CA PRO A 133 -13.93 8.47 -7.80
C PRO A 133 -14.86 9.03 -6.71
N VAL A 134 -15.37 8.16 -5.84
CA VAL A 134 -16.24 8.52 -4.72
C VAL A 134 -15.46 8.39 -3.43
N SER A 135 -15.05 9.54 -2.86
CA SER A 135 -14.32 9.60 -1.61
C SER A 135 -15.29 9.66 -0.43
N VAL A 136 -15.12 8.78 0.55
CA VAL A 136 -15.98 8.66 1.73
C VAL A 136 -15.23 9.10 2.99
N LYS A 137 -15.91 9.86 3.85
CA LYS A 137 -15.35 10.34 5.13
C LYS A 137 -15.01 9.20 6.07
N GLU A 138 -13.91 9.36 6.76
CA GLU A 138 -13.46 8.50 7.84
C GLU A 138 -13.94 9.01 9.21
N THR A 139 -13.91 8.15 10.22
CA THR A 139 -14.14 8.54 11.61
C THR A 139 -12.89 8.19 12.42
N ASP A 140 -12.33 9.16 13.11
CA ASP A 140 -11.08 9.00 13.89
C ASP A 140 -9.95 8.36 13.07
N GLU A 141 -9.78 8.81 11.81
CA GLU A 141 -8.76 8.33 10.87
C GLU A 141 -8.90 6.83 10.52
N ARG A 142 -10.12 6.29 10.66
CA ARG A 142 -10.51 4.91 10.30
C ARG A 142 -11.63 4.92 9.28
N ALA A 143 -11.63 3.95 8.39
CA ALA A 143 -12.73 3.74 7.47
C ALA A 143 -14.06 3.63 8.23
N ASN A 144 -15.09 4.29 7.72
CA ASN A 144 -16.44 4.27 8.29
C ASN A 144 -17.33 3.41 7.40
N VAL A 145 -17.70 2.23 7.88
CA VAL A 145 -18.50 1.26 7.12
C VAL A 145 -19.89 1.81 6.77
N ASP A 146 -20.55 2.53 7.69
CA ASP A 146 -21.88 3.10 7.42
C ASP A 146 -21.79 4.17 6.33
N ALA A 147 -20.76 4.99 6.36
CA ALA A 147 -20.53 6.00 5.33
C ALA A 147 -20.22 5.37 3.96
N ILE A 148 -19.45 4.27 3.93
CA ILE A 148 -19.19 3.52 2.69
C ILE A 148 -20.49 2.95 2.14
N LEU A 149 -21.30 2.28 2.97
CA LEU A 149 -22.56 1.69 2.55
C LEU A 149 -23.58 2.75 2.10
N ALA A 150 -23.63 3.90 2.76
CA ALA A 150 -24.50 5.01 2.38
C ALA A 150 -24.11 5.66 1.04
N ALA A 151 -22.84 5.53 0.62
CA ALA A 151 -22.34 6.08 -0.64
C ALA A 151 -22.57 5.13 -1.85
N VAL A 152 -23.03 3.90 -1.61
CA VAL A 152 -23.29 2.94 -2.69
C VAL A 152 -24.50 3.36 -3.52
N THR A 153 -24.32 3.41 -4.84
CA THR A 153 -25.37 3.71 -5.82
C THR A 153 -25.49 2.55 -6.83
N PRO A 154 -26.48 2.54 -7.72
CA PRO A 154 -26.56 1.57 -8.81
C PRO A 154 -25.34 1.60 -9.76
N ASN A 155 -24.60 2.69 -9.81
CA ASN A 155 -23.40 2.87 -10.63
C ASN A 155 -22.12 2.37 -9.93
N THR A 156 -22.17 2.11 -8.63
CA THR A 156 -21.03 1.61 -7.87
C THR A 156 -20.63 0.21 -8.36
N LYS A 157 -19.35 0.03 -8.73
CA LYS A 157 -18.78 -1.25 -9.18
C LYS A 157 -17.69 -1.78 -8.28
N ILE A 158 -16.91 -0.90 -7.65
CA ILE A 158 -15.78 -1.28 -6.80
C ILE A 158 -15.81 -0.48 -5.50
N VAL A 159 -15.47 -1.14 -4.41
CA VAL A 159 -15.05 -0.52 -3.15
C VAL A 159 -13.60 -0.92 -2.90
N PHE A 160 -12.67 0.05 -2.91
CA PHE A 160 -11.29 -0.15 -2.50
C PHE A 160 -11.15 0.17 -1.01
N LEU A 161 -10.67 -0.80 -0.24
CA LEU A 161 -10.45 -0.66 1.20
C LEU A 161 -9.06 -1.15 1.58
N ALA A 162 -8.18 -0.22 1.97
CA ALA A 162 -6.89 -0.56 2.57
C ALA A 162 -7.08 -0.94 4.04
N ASN A 163 -6.65 -2.14 4.41
CA ASN A 163 -6.73 -2.62 5.78
C ASN A 163 -5.52 -3.50 6.14
N PRO A 164 -4.53 -2.96 6.90
CA PRO A 164 -4.43 -1.59 7.47
C PRO A 164 -4.30 -0.48 6.43
N ASN A 165 -4.79 0.71 6.78
CA ASN A 165 -4.76 1.87 5.90
C ASN A 165 -3.38 2.55 5.88
N ASN A 166 -3.05 3.16 4.77
CA ASN A 166 -1.92 4.03 4.55
C ASN A 166 -2.44 5.40 4.03
N PRO A 167 -2.21 6.53 4.76
CA PRO A 167 -1.08 6.77 5.67
C PRO A 167 -1.40 6.67 7.16
N THR A 168 -2.62 6.35 7.57
CA THR A 168 -3.05 6.42 8.97
C THR A 168 -2.47 5.31 9.86
N GLY A 169 -2.25 4.11 9.29
CA GLY A 169 -1.84 2.92 10.03
C GLY A 169 -2.97 2.27 10.82
N THR A 170 -4.16 2.83 10.76
CA THR A 170 -5.37 2.30 11.40
C THR A 170 -5.91 1.07 10.67
N TYR A 171 -6.75 0.29 11.34
CA TYR A 171 -7.40 -0.86 10.74
C TYR A 171 -8.85 -0.98 11.20
N LEU A 172 -9.65 -1.72 10.44
CA LEU A 172 -10.97 -2.19 10.84
C LEU A 172 -10.86 -3.63 11.36
N PRO A 173 -11.54 -3.96 12.47
CA PRO A 173 -11.74 -5.34 12.89
C PRO A 173 -12.45 -6.16 11.81
N PHE A 174 -12.22 -7.47 11.78
CA PHE A 174 -12.77 -8.35 10.74
C PHE A 174 -14.30 -8.35 10.71
N GLU A 175 -14.96 -8.22 11.85
CA GLU A 175 -16.42 -8.12 11.91
C GLU A 175 -16.95 -6.89 11.15
N GLU A 176 -16.24 -5.76 11.17
CA GLU A 176 -16.62 -4.58 10.39
C GLU A 176 -16.43 -4.81 8.88
N ILE A 177 -15.39 -5.59 8.50
CA ILE A 177 -15.20 -5.99 7.09
C ILE A 177 -16.33 -6.93 6.64
N ARG A 178 -16.74 -7.88 7.49
CA ARG A 178 -17.89 -8.77 7.23
C ARG A 178 -19.19 -7.97 7.11
N ARG A 179 -19.41 -6.99 8.00
CA ARG A 179 -20.56 -6.10 7.96
C ARG A 179 -20.58 -5.28 6.67
N LEU A 180 -19.45 -4.73 6.27
CA LEU A 180 -19.31 -4.03 4.99
C LEU A 180 -19.71 -4.94 3.84
N HIS A 181 -19.09 -6.12 3.73
CA HIS A 181 -19.38 -7.08 2.64
C HIS A 181 -20.85 -7.50 2.62
N ALA A 182 -21.46 -7.78 3.78
CA ALA A 182 -22.85 -8.17 3.89
C ALA A 182 -23.84 -7.08 3.41
N GLY A 183 -23.46 -5.80 3.57
CA GLY A 183 -24.23 -4.65 3.12
C GLY A 183 -24.01 -4.27 1.64
N LEU A 184 -22.97 -4.79 0.99
CA LEU A 184 -22.71 -4.49 -0.41
C LEU A 184 -23.59 -5.32 -1.35
N PRO A 185 -24.10 -4.72 -2.45
CA PRO A 185 -24.74 -5.46 -3.52
C PRO A 185 -23.78 -6.49 -4.14
N LYS A 186 -24.28 -7.65 -4.57
CA LYS A 186 -23.47 -8.74 -5.12
C LYS A 186 -22.67 -8.39 -6.38
N HIS A 187 -23.09 -7.36 -7.10
CA HIS A 187 -22.40 -6.88 -8.30
C HIS A 187 -21.26 -5.89 -7.98
N VAL A 188 -21.13 -5.46 -6.74
CA VAL A 188 -20.05 -4.58 -6.29
C VAL A 188 -18.87 -5.42 -5.82
N LEU A 189 -17.71 -5.19 -6.41
CA LEU A 189 -16.44 -5.84 -6.03
C LEU A 189 -15.84 -5.15 -4.81
N LEU A 190 -15.60 -5.88 -3.74
CA LEU A 190 -14.81 -5.43 -2.59
C LEU A 190 -13.34 -5.82 -2.78
N VAL A 191 -12.47 -4.82 -2.85
CA VAL A 191 -11.01 -5.00 -2.95
C VAL A 191 -10.39 -4.70 -1.60
N LEU A 192 -9.92 -5.72 -0.90
CA LEU A 192 -9.21 -5.62 0.36
C LEU A 192 -7.71 -5.50 0.09
N ASP A 193 -7.16 -4.30 0.21
CA ASP A 193 -5.73 -4.07 0.06
C ASP A 193 -5.02 -4.28 1.41
N ALA A 194 -4.44 -5.47 1.56
CA ALA A 194 -3.83 -5.96 2.78
C ALA A 194 -2.29 -5.86 2.75
N ALA A 195 -1.76 -4.75 2.20
CA ALA A 195 -0.31 -4.55 2.00
C ALA A 195 0.53 -4.59 3.29
N TYR A 196 -0.09 -4.42 4.45
CA TYR A 196 0.58 -4.41 5.77
C TYR A 196 0.11 -5.54 6.68
N ALA A 197 -0.63 -6.51 6.17
CA ALA A 197 -1.28 -7.57 6.95
C ALA A 197 -0.31 -8.37 7.84
N GLU A 198 0.92 -8.62 7.37
CA GLU A 198 1.91 -9.41 8.11
C GLU A 198 2.39 -8.72 9.39
N TYR A 199 2.25 -7.40 9.50
CA TYR A 199 2.62 -6.65 10.70
C TYR A 199 1.53 -6.66 11.79
N VAL A 200 0.28 -7.02 11.44
CA VAL A 200 -0.85 -6.92 12.37
C VAL A 200 -0.83 -8.07 13.38
N ARG A 201 -0.78 -7.73 14.66
CA ARG A 201 -0.78 -8.68 15.80
C ARG A 201 -2.05 -8.52 16.65
N ARG A 202 -3.20 -8.32 16.00
CA ARG A 202 -4.50 -8.17 16.62
C ARG A 202 -5.35 -9.42 16.39
N ASN A 203 -6.00 -9.92 17.43
CA ASN A 203 -6.82 -11.13 17.36
C ASN A 203 -8.12 -10.93 16.57
N ASP A 204 -8.55 -9.69 16.42
CA ASP A 204 -9.76 -9.28 15.71
C ASP A 204 -9.50 -8.86 14.25
N TYR A 205 -8.26 -9.06 13.76
CA TYR A 205 -7.87 -8.75 12.38
C TYR A 205 -7.74 -10.01 11.53
N GLU A 206 -8.26 -9.92 10.30
CA GLU A 206 -8.08 -10.89 9.23
C GLU A 206 -7.90 -10.14 7.89
N ALA A 207 -7.04 -10.67 7.03
CA ALA A 207 -6.63 -10.00 5.79
C ALA A 207 -7.66 -10.06 4.64
N GLY A 208 -8.72 -10.85 4.77
CA GLY A 208 -9.76 -11.06 3.76
C GLY A 208 -9.81 -12.47 3.19
N VAL A 209 -8.95 -13.40 3.62
CA VAL A 209 -8.89 -14.77 3.09
C VAL A 209 -10.20 -15.51 3.30
N GLU A 210 -10.80 -15.40 4.49
CA GLU A 210 -12.08 -16.04 4.81
C GLU A 210 -13.20 -15.53 3.90
N LEU A 211 -13.28 -14.20 3.69
CA LEU A 211 -14.31 -13.61 2.83
C LEU A 211 -14.14 -14.01 1.36
N VAL A 212 -12.89 -14.02 0.85
CA VAL A 212 -12.62 -14.49 -0.51
C VAL A 212 -13.06 -15.94 -0.70
N GLY A 213 -12.77 -16.79 0.29
CA GLY A 213 -13.14 -18.21 0.24
C GLY A 213 -14.66 -18.46 0.23
N ASN A 214 -15.44 -17.55 0.80
CA ASN A 214 -16.89 -17.69 1.00
C ASN A 214 -17.73 -16.74 0.13
N SER A 215 -17.12 -16.00 -0.80
CA SER A 215 -17.85 -15.03 -1.63
C SER A 215 -17.41 -15.08 -3.10
N GLN A 216 -18.19 -14.38 -3.95
CA GLN A 216 -17.92 -14.28 -5.38
C GLN A 216 -17.50 -12.86 -5.80
N ASN A 217 -17.50 -11.91 -4.87
CA ASN A 217 -17.25 -10.49 -5.15
C ASN A 217 -16.26 -9.84 -4.17
N VAL A 218 -15.35 -10.63 -3.61
CA VAL A 218 -14.24 -10.12 -2.78
C VAL A 218 -12.92 -10.60 -3.37
N VAL A 219 -11.94 -9.70 -3.40
CA VAL A 219 -10.54 -10.02 -3.67
C VAL A 219 -9.66 -9.42 -2.58
N MET A 220 -8.55 -10.09 -2.27
CA MET A 220 -7.53 -9.59 -1.36
C MET A 220 -6.24 -9.38 -2.15
N THR A 221 -5.57 -8.24 -1.94
CA THR A 221 -4.25 -7.95 -2.53
C THR A 221 -3.17 -7.90 -1.46
N ARG A 222 -1.98 -8.38 -1.79
CA ARG A 222 -0.78 -8.41 -0.93
C ARG A 222 0.45 -7.97 -1.70
N THR A 223 1.48 -7.56 -0.98
CA THR A 223 2.75 -7.12 -1.57
C THR A 223 3.96 -7.72 -0.86
N PHE A 224 5.01 -8.01 -1.60
CA PHE A 224 6.32 -8.36 -1.04
C PHE A 224 7.16 -7.12 -0.69
N SER A 225 6.70 -5.93 -1.05
CA SER A 225 7.45 -4.69 -0.86
C SER A 225 7.69 -4.30 0.59
N LYS A 226 6.85 -4.78 1.54
CA LYS A 226 6.87 -4.35 2.94
C LYS A 226 7.60 -5.35 3.83
N ILE A 227 6.91 -6.36 4.33
CA ILE A 227 7.47 -7.32 5.29
C ILE A 227 8.69 -8.07 4.75
N HIS A 228 8.69 -8.40 3.46
CA HIS A 228 9.79 -9.15 2.83
C HIS A 228 10.95 -8.27 2.35
N GLY A 229 10.83 -6.93 2.40
CA GLY A 229 11.89 -6.01 1.97
C GLY A 229 12.16 -6.01 0.47
N LEU A 230 11.17 -6.38 -0.37
CA LEU A 230 11.32 -6.55 -1.82
C LEU A 230 10.72 -5.38 -2.64
N GLY A 231 10.73 -4.18 -2.10
CA GLY A 231 10.20 -3.00 -2.79
C GLY A 231 10.77 -2.77 -4.19
N GLY A 232 12.07 -3.04 -4.37
CA GLY A 232 12.76 -2.94 -5.67
C GLY A 232 12.45 -4.07 -6.65
N MET A 233 11.99 -5.23 -6.17
CA MET A 233 11.64 -6.38 -7.02
C MET A 233 10.28 -6.25 -7.68
N ARG A 234 9.45 -5.33 -7.23
CA ARG A 234 8.10 -5.11 -7.76
C ARG A 234 7.27 -6.39 -7.81
N ILE A 235 6.99 -7.01 -6.65
CA ILE A 235 6.18 -8.21 -6.54
C ILE A 235 4.97 -7.95 -5.67
N GLY A 236 3.80 -8.33 -6.16
CA GLY A 236 2.55 -8.39 -5.44
C GLY A 236 1.70 -9.56 -5.93
N TRP A 237 0.57 -9.76 -5.30
CA TRP A 237 -0.37 -10.79 -5.70
C TRP A 237 -1.78 -10.48 -5.23
N MET A 238 -2.73 -11.10 -5.90
CA MET A 238 -4.15 -11.09 -5.56
C MET A 238 -4.60 -12.52 -5.29
N TYR A 239 -5.49 -12.67 -4.32
CA TYR A 239 -6.29 -13.88 -4.11
C TYR A 239 -7.76 -13.55 -4.35
N GLY A 240 -8.45 -14.35 -5.17
CA GLY A 240 -9.82 -14.07 -5.56
C GLY A 240 -10.58 -15.27 -6.12
N PRO A 241 -11.90 -15.16 -6.32
CA PRO A 241 -12.71 -16.17 -7.00
C PRO A 241 -12.21 -16.46 -8.42
N GLY A 242 -12.36 -17.70 -8.89
CA GLY A 242 -11.81 -18.15 -10.17
C GLY A 242 -12.23 -17.32 -11.38
N HIS A 243 -13.46 -16.82 -11.42
CA HIS A 243 -13.92 -15.97 -12.53
C HIS A 243 -13.27 -14.58 -12.55
N ILE A 244 -12.89 -14.02 -11.38
CA ILE A 244 -12.13 -12.77 -11.29
C ILE A 244 -10.68 -13.04 -11.69
N VAL A 245 -10.10 -14.15 -11.22
CA VAL A 245 -8.75 -14.58 -11.62
C VAL A 245 -8.63 -14.76 -13.12
N ASP A 246 -9.63 -15.40 -13.78
CA ASP A 246 -9.67 -15.54 -15.25
C ASP A 246 -9.73 -14.17 -15.94
N ALA A 247 -10.60 -13.27 -15.48
CA ALA A 247 -10.70 -11.92 -16.04
C ALA A 247 -9.37 -11.15 -15.96
N ILE A 248 -8.71 -11.17 -14.80
CA ILE A 248 -7.42 -10.49 -14.62
C ILE A 248 -6.31 -11.14 -15.45
N ASN A 249 -6.29 -12.48 -15.57
CA ASN A 249 -5.33 -13.18 -16.43
C ASN A 249 -5.45 -12.81 -17.92
N ARG A 250 -6.64 -12.40 -18.38
CA ARG A 250 -6.85 -11.90 -19.76
C ARG A 250 -6.36 -10.46 -19.96
N MET A 251 -6.27 -9.69 -18.88
CA MET A 251 -5.91 -8.26 -18.92
C MET A 251 -4.44 -7.99 -18.64
N ARG A 252 -3.78 -8.83 -17.81
CA ARG A 252 -2.36 -8.62 -17.45
C ARG A 252 -1.44 -8.90 -18.64
N GLY A 253 -0.25 -8.29 -18.62
CA GLY A 253 0.82 -8.60 -19.57
C GLY A 253 1.26 -10.06 -19.49
N PRO A 254 1.68 -10.67 -20.62
CA PRO A 254 1.98 -12.12 -20.67
C PRO A 254 3.15 -12.54 -19.77
N PHE A 255 4.12 -11.69 -19.53
CA PHE A 255 5.31 -11.94 -18.69
C PHE A 255 5.50 -10.80 -17.68
N ASN A 256 4.41 -10.41 -17.01
CA ASN A 256 4.40 -9.24 -16.16
C ASN A 256 5.33 -9.34 -14.92
N VAL A 257 5.61 -10.54 -14.43
CA VAL A 257 6.52 -10.76 -13.29
C VAL A 257 7.85 -11.31 -13.81
N SER A 258 8.96 -10.62 -13.53
CA SER A 258 10.28 -11.03 -13.99
C SER A 258 10.77 -12.34 -13.33
N ALA A 259 11.69 -13.06 -13.97
CA ALA A 259 12.30 -14.26 -13.41
C ALA A 259 12.96 -13.99 -12.05
N ALA A 260 13.69 -12.87 -11.92
CA ALA A 260 14.32 -12.48 -10.67
C ALA A 260 13.28 -12.22 -9.57
N ALA A 261 12.13 -11.61 -9.92
CA ALA A 261 11.04 -11.36 -8.99
C ALA A 261 10.39 -12.66 -8.51
N ILE A 262 10.16 -13.64 -9.41
CA ILE A 262 9.61 -14.95 -9.06
C ILE A 262 10.51 -15.66 -8.04
N GLU A 263 11.80 -15.79 -8.34
CA GLU A 263 12.75 -16.48 -7.47
C GLU A 263 12.96 -15.74 -6.14
N ALA A 264 13.00 -14.41 -6.16
CA ALA A 264 13.05 -13.58 -4.96
C ALA A 264 11.84 -13.82 -4.06
N GLY A 265 10.63 -13.87 -4.63
CA GLY A 265 9.39 -14.13 -3.89
C GLY A 265 9.36 -15.52 -3.26
N VAL A 266 9.73 -16.56 -4.03
CA VAL A 266 9.85 -17.94 -3.53
C VAL A 266 10.84 -18.04 -2.37
N ALA A 267 12.02 -17.44 -2.51
CA ALA A 267 13.05 -17.45 -1.47
C ALA A 267 12.60 -16.69 -0.20
N ALA A 268 11.91 -15.56 -0.38
CA ALA A 268 11.39 -14.75 0.74
C ALA A 268 10.35 -15.50 1.58
N LEU A 269 9.41 -16.21 0.93
CA LEU A 269 8.38 -17.01 1.61
C LEU A 269 8.98 -18.16 2.42
N LYS A 270 10.09 -18.74 1.96
CA LYS A 270 10.80 -19.83 2.65
C LYS A 270 11.67 -19.35 3.82
N ASP A 271 11.90 -18.06 3.99
CA ASP A 271 12.68 -17.52 5.12
C ASP A 271 11.79 -16.94 6.21
N ARG A 272 11.04 -17.82 6.87
CA ARG A 272 10.16 -17.45 7.98
C ARG A 272 10.91 -16.72 9.09
N ALA A 273 12.13 -17.14 9.40
CA ALA A 273 12.94 -16.52 10.44
C ALA A 273 13.26 -15.03 10.14
N HIS A 274 13.42 -14.64 8.87
CA HIS A 274 13.60 -13.24 8.50
C HIS A 274 12.31 -12.43 8.72
N VAL A 275 11.16 -13.00 8.36
CA VAL A 275 9.84 -12.39 8.59
C VAL A 275 9.62 -12.18 10.10
N ASP A 276 9.87 -13.21 10.93
CA ASP A 276 9.67 -13.14 12.37
C ASP A 276 10.58 -12.08 13.03
N ARG A 277 11.84 -11.98 12.60
CA ARG A 277 12.75 -10.90 13.05
C ARG A 277 12.23 -9.52 12.64
N THR A 278 11.69 -9.39 11.43
CA THR A 278 11.13 -8.12 10.96
C THR A 278 9.91 -7.71 11.77
N ILE A 279 9.02 -8.65 12.08
CA ILE A 279 7.85 -8.42 12.94
C ILE A 279 8.30 -7.95 14.32
N ALA A 280 9.20 -8.69 14.96
CA ALA A 280 9.69 -8.36 16.30
C ALA A 280 10.36 -6.98 16.35
N HIS A 281 11.18 -6.65 15.34
CA HIS A 281 11.76 -5.33 15.20
C HIS A 281 10.69 -4.23 15.09
N ASN A 282 9.69 -4.46 14.24
CA ASN A 282 8.62 -3.49 14.05
C ASN A 282 7.79 -3.29 15.32
N GLU A 283 7.40 -4.35 16.00
CA GLU A 283 6.64 -4.27 17.26
C GLU A 283 7.38 -3.44 18.31
N GLN A 284 8.65 -3.72 18.52
CA GLN A 284 9.50 -2.99 19.47
C GLN A 284 9.57 -1.50 19.13
N TRP A 285 9.91 -1.18 17.89
CA TRP A 285 10.21 0.20 17.52
C TRP A 285 8.97 1.03 17.21
N LEU A 286 7.88 0.43 16.77
CA LEU A 286 6.58 1.09 16.61
C LEU A 286 6.05 1.58 17.97
N ALA A 287 6.11 0.71 19.00
CA ALA A 287 5.70 1.05 20.35
C ALA A 287 6.59 2.16 20.93
N TRP A 288 7.91 2.02 20.81
CA TRP A 288 8.88 3.00 21.29
C TRP A 288 8.69 4.37 20.61
N LEU A 289 8.58 4.42 19.28
CA LEU A 289 8.33 5.67 18.54
C LEU A 289 7.03 6.34 18.96
N SER A 290 5.95 5.57 19.12
CA SER A 290 4.66 6.12 19.54
C SER A 290 4.76 6.75 20.92
N GLN A 291 5.46 6.10 21.86
CA GLN A 291 5.65 6.61 23.22
C GLN A 291 6.52 7.88 23.23
N GLU A 292 7.69 7.86 22.60
CA GLU A 292 8.64 8.98 22.63
C GLU A 292 8.07 10.22 21.94
N LEU A 293 7.47 10.05 20.75
CA LEU A 293 6.87 11.17 20.02
C LEU A 293 5.68 11.80 20.79
N THR A 294 4.86 10.96 21.44
CA THR A 294 3.79 11.46 22.32
C THR A 294 4.40 12.17 23.53
N GLY A 295 5.50 11.68 24.10
CA GLY A 295 6.24 12.33 25.17
C GLY A 295 6.78 13.70 24.80
N LEU A 296 7.03 13.95 23.52
CA LEU A 296 7.40 15.28 22.98
C LEU A 296 6.19 16.22 22.80
N GLY A 297 4.96 15.78 23.13
CA GLY A 297 3.73 16.54 22.95
C GLY A 297 3.14 16.47 21.55
N LEU A 298 3.63 15.58 20.68
CA LEU A 298 3.07 15.36 19.36
C LEU A 298 1.93 14.33 19.40
N ARG A 299 0.88 14.53 18.62
CA ARG A 299 -0.16 13.52 18.45
C ARG A 299 0.32 12.47 17.44
N VAL A 300 0.26 11.20 17.81
CA VAL A 300 0.59 10.06 16.96
C VAL A 300 -0.66 9.21 16.77
N THR A 301 -1.04 8.97 15.51
CA THR A 301 -2.17 8.07 15.21
C THR A 301 -1.78 6.63 15.56
N PRO A 302 -2.62 5.89 16.33
CA PRO A 302 -2.36 4.48 16.63
C PRO A 302 -2.24 3.65 15.34
N SER A 303 -1.08 3.03 15.14
CA SER A 303 -0.76 2.28 13.93
C SER A 303 -0.56 0.80 14.22
N VAL A 304 -0.92 -0.05 13.25
CA VAL A 304 -0.58 -1.48 13.22
C VAL A 304 0.29 -1.84 12.01
N GLY A 305 0.74 -0.83 11.24
CA GLY A 305 1.66 -1.01 10.10
C GLY A 305 3.13 -0.91 10.51
N ASN A 306 4.00 -0.67 9.53
CA ASN A 306 5.42 -0.42 9.76
C ASN A 306 5.78 1.08 9.67
N PHE A 307 4.89 1.95 10.12
CA PHE A 307 5.06 3.40 10.11
C PHE A 307 4.16 4.04 11.17
N VAL A 308 4.47 5.29 11.51
CA VAL A 308 3.65 6.16 12.35
C VAL A 308 3.23 7.39 11.57
N LEU A 309 2.03 7.91 11.85
CA LEU A 309 1.56 9.22 11.39
C LEU A 309 1.69 10.22 12.54
N ILE A 310 2.54 11.21 12.34
CA ILE A 310 2.92 12.20 13.35
C ILE A 310 2.25 13.52 12.98
N HIS A 311 1.40 14.03 13.85
CA HIS A 311 0.70 15.31 13.67
C HIS A 311 1.45 16.43 14.41
N PHE A 312 1.68 17.50 13.69
CA PHE A 312 2.31 18.70 14.20
C PHE A 312 1.27 19.75 14.52
N PRO A 313 1.56 20.67 15.46
CA PRO A 313 0.64 21.78 15.73
C PRO A 313 0.44 22.67 14.50
N ALA A 314 -0.68 23.38 14.44
CA ALA A 314 -0.95 24.36 13.38
C ALA A 314 -0.12 25.66 13.54
N ASP A 315 0.83 25.67 14.49
CA ASP A 315 1.76 26.78 14.72
C ASP A 315 2.77 26.88 13.56
N PRO A 316 2.91 28.06 12.93
CA PRO A 316 3.89 28.26 11.86
C PRO A 316 5.32 27.94 12.24
N LYS A 317 5.67 28.02 13.52
CA LYS A 317 7.03 27.73 14.04
C LYS A 317 7.35 26.24 14.03
N HIS A 318 6.38 25.41 14.37
CA HIS A 318 6.54 23.98 14.56
C HIS A 318 5.67 23.14 13.60
N SER A 319 5.37 23.69 12.41
CA SER A 319 4.56 23.00 11.40
C SER A 319 5.28 21.76 10.84
N ALA A 320 4.48 20.83 10.28
CA ALA A 320 5.02 19.64 9.60
C ALA A 320 5.97 19.98 8.46
N GLU A 321 5.74 21.09 7.75
CA GLU A 321 6.62 21.55 6.66
C GLU A 321 8.00 21.94 7.17
N ARG A 322 8.08 22.68 8.28
CA ARG A 322 9.35 23.05 8.90
C ARG A 322 10.04 21.86 9.54
N ALA A 323 9.28 20.95 10.14
CA ALA A 323 9.81 19.71 10.67
C ALA A 323 10.42 18.83 9.55
N ASP A 324 9.74 18.73 8.38
CA ASP A 324 10.28 18.02 7.21
C ASP A 324 11.61 18.61 6.74
N ALA A 325 11.68 19.93 6.62
CA ALA A 325 12.92 20.63 6.25
C ALA A 325 14.04 20.42 7.28
N TRP A 326 13.73 20.61 8.58
CA TRP A 326 14.67 20.41 9.69
C TRP A 326 15.25 19.00 9.74
N LEU A 327 14.41 17.98 9.56
CA LEU A 327 14.81 16.59 9.53
C LEU A 327 15.64 16.26 8.28
N ALA A 328 15.25 16.78 7.12
CA ALA A 328 15.94 16.56 5.86
C ALA A 328 17.39 17.11 5.90
N GLU A 329 17.61 18.31 6.46
CA GLU A 329 18.95 18.88 6.67
C GLU A 329 19.85 17.97 7.52
N ARG A 330 19.25 17.12 8.39
CA ARG A 330 19.94 16.18 9.27
C ARG A 330 19.98 14.74 8.73
N GLY A 331 19.54 14.56 7.47
CA GLY A 331 19.58 13.29 6.77
C GLY A 331 18.40 12.36 7.06
N TYR A 332 17.34 12.82 7.75
CA TYR A 332 16.14 12.03 8.01
C TYR A 332 15.03 12.40 7.03
N ILE A 333 14.68 11.49 6.11
CA ILE A 333 13.71 11.76 5.05
C ILE A 333 12.39 11.08 5.36
N LEU A 334 11.42 11.86 5.85
CA LEU A 334 10.06 11.42 6.14
C LEU A 334 9.15 11.69 4.93
N ARG A 335 7.89 11.28 5.04
CA ARG A 335 6.87 11.47 4.00
C ARG A 335 5.90 12.58 4.38
N ARG A 336 5.85 13.66 3.60
CA ARG A 336 4.74 14.62 3.65
C ARG A 336 3.46 13.94 3.13
N VAL A 337 2.36 14.11 3.86
CA VAL A 337 1.09 13.46 3.58
C VAL A 337 -0.06 14.46 3.32
N ALA A 338 0.28 15.68 2.90
CA ALA A 338 -0.70 16.71 2.57
C ALA A 338 -1.68 16.25 1.49
N ALA A 339 -1.20 15.54 0.45
CA ALA A 339 -2.03 14.98 -0.60
C ALA A 339 -3.03 13.91 -0.12
N TYR A 340 -2.82 13.36 1.08
CA TYR A 340 -3.74 12.45 1.76
C TYR A 340 -4.73 13.18 2.68
N GLY A 341 -4.79 14.50 2.66
CA GLY A 341 -5.65 15.29 3.54
C GLY A 341 -5.02 15.66 4.89
N PHE A 342 -3.73 15.39 5.11
CA PHE A 342 -3.00 15.70 6.33
C PHE A 342 -1.89 16.73 6.10
N PRO A 343 -2.22 18.04 5.91
CA PRO A 343 -1.22 19.06 5.61
C PRO A 343 -0.20 19.26 6.75
N ASN A 344 -0.63 19.07 8.00
CA ASN A 344 0.18 19.23 9.20
C ASN A 344 0.64 17.89 9.80
N ALA A 345 0.85 16.87 8.97
CA ALA A 345 1.39 15.60 9.44
C ALA A 345 2.54 15.10 8.56
N LEU A 346 3.39 14.27 9.16
CA LEU A 346 4.43 13.50 8.50
C LEU A 346 4.22 12.02 8.79
N ARG A 347 4.35 11.17 7.78
CA ARG A 347 4.40 9.72 7.97
C ARG A 347 5.87 9.29 8.02
N MET A 348 6.23 8.59 9.09
CA MET A 348 7.56 8.05 9.31
C MET A 348 7.54 6.53 9.26
N THR A 349 8.33 5.93 8.40
CA THR A 349 8.60 4.49 8.43
C THR A 349 9.33 4.11 9.73
N VAL A 350 8.99 2.99 10.35
CA VAL A 350 9.79 2.39 11.43
C VAL A 350 11.15 2.00 10.84
N GLY A 351 12.19 2.72 11.23
CA GLY A 351 13.55 2.57 10.73
C GLY A 351 14.42 1.62 11.58
N THR A 352 15.72 1.67 11.36
CA THR A 352 16.70 1.06 12.28
C THR A 352 16.69 1.80 13.64
N GLU A 353 17.23 1.19 14.68
CA GLU A 353 17.38 1.83 15.99
C GLU A 353 18.04 3.21 15.90
N GLU A 354 19.16 3.30 15.16
CA GLU A 354 19.86 4.55 14.95
C GLU A 354 18.97 5.63 14.33
N ALA A 355 18.24 5.27 13.27
CA ALA A 355 17.33 6.19 12.58
C ALA A 355 16.19 6.65 13.49
N ASN A 356 15.56 5.72 14.21
CA ASN A 356 14.43 6.00 15.09
C ASN A 356 14.85 6.96 16.23
N ARG A 357 15.95 6.65 16.92
CA ARG A 357 16.50 7.52 17.99
C ARG A 357 16.92 8.88 17.45
N GLY A 358 17.55 8.92 16.30
CA GLY A 358 17.99 10.15 15.66
C GLY A 358 16.84 11.08 15.28
N VAL A 359 15.73 10.55 14.75
CA VAL A 359 14.53 11.34 14.45
C VAL A 359 13.92 11.91 15.73
N VAL A 360 13.75 11.11 16.79
CA VAL A 360 13.18 11.58 18.06
C VAL A 360 14.05 12.68 18.67
N ALA A 361 15.36 12.47 18.74
CA ALA A 361 16.31 13.50 19.25
C ALA A 361 16.27 14.80 18.42
N SER A 362 16.17 14.66 17.09
CA SER A 362 16.08 15.79 16.16
C SER A 362 14.78 16.58 16.33
N LEU A 363 13.65 15.89 16.50
CA LEU A 363 12.35 16.52 16.76
C LEU A 363 12.30 17.17 18.14
N ALA A 364 12.90 16.55 19.17
CA ALA A 364 13.03 17.15 20.50
C ALA A 364 13.79 18.48 20.48
N ALA A 365 14.83 18.60 19.64
CA ALA A 365 15.58 19.83 19.42
C ALA A 365 14.75 20.86 18.62
N PHE A 366 14.05 20.41 17.58
CA PHE A 366 13.17 21.24 16.76
C PHE A 366 12.07 21.91 17.57
N LEU A 367 11.40 21.17 18.44
CA LEU A 367 10.29 21.68 19.24
C LEU A 367 10.72 22.66 20.34
N LYS A 368 12.01 22.77 20.61
CA LYS A 368 12.59 23.74 21.58
C LYS A 368 13.15 24.99 20.89
N SER A 369 13.23 25.00 19.56
CA SER A 369 13.80 26.11 18.76
C SER A 369 12.74 27.20 18.37
#